data_fd878014d2e49d080bfb3a8bcad705e6
#
_entry.id   fd878014d2e49d080bfb3a8bcad705e6
#
_cell.length_a   1.000
_cell.length_b   1.000
_cell.length_c   1.000
_cell.angle_alpha   90.00
_cell.angle_beta   90.00
_cell.angle_gamma   90.00
#
_symmetry.space_group_name_H-M   'P 1'
#
loop_
_entity.id
_entity.type
_entity.pdbx_description
1 polymer ?
#
loop_
_entity_poly.entity_id
_entity_poly.type
_entity_poly.pdbx_seq_one_letter_code
_entity_poly.pdbx_strand_id
1 'polypeptide(L)'
;MTENLAAAGRYFRALRGLRQIRKGKVLFMEGHGFIRDMLDVKLLILFVASKAAYPMSLQKIYELCFQDDRLSYFDLSVAVPQMVDSGHLAEIEKDRFVITQKGREAEAVTEDGIAYPVMQRAKAAVERFNKEEKIDQFINTEIVPKDGGDYSVVLELNDETGAIMRLELMAPTQQQARALAKAFRTRADQIYQGILSGLLEKKQPENDANV
;
A
#
# COMPACT_ATOMS: atom_id res chain seq x y z
N MET A 1 -11.06 29.12 -19.85
CA MET A 1 -10.27 27.92 -20.20
C MET A 1 -8.79 28.19 -20.49
N THR A 2 -8.36 29.42 -20.50
CA THR A 2 -6.99 29.83 -20.90
C THR A 2 -6.01 30.12 -19.76
N GLU A 3 -6.49 30.27 -18.52
CA GLU A 3 -5.64 30.60 -17.37
C GLU A 3 -4.91 29.39 -16.74
N ASN A 4 -5.47 28.19 -16.85
CA ASN A 4 -4.87 26.96 -16.30
C ASN A 4 -3.64 26.47 -17.10
N LEU A 5 -3.58 26.75 -18.41
CA LEU A 5 -2.39 26.44 -19.22
C LEU A 5 -1.19 27.33 -18.89
N ALA A 6 -1.46 28.58 -18.46
CA ALA A 6 -0.39 29.52 -18.09
C ALA A 6 0.26 29.18 -16.73
N ALA A 7 -0.50 28.57 -15.81
CA ALA A 7 0.03 28.08 -14.54
C ALA A 7 0.91 26.85 -14.73
N ALA A 8 0.48 25.89 -15.55
CA ALA A 8 1.28 24.71 -15.93
C ALA A 8 2.58 25.12 -16.65
N GLY A 9 2.52 26.10 -17.56
CA GLY A 9 3.69 26.60 -18.28
C GLY A 9 4.73 27.31 -17.39
N ARG A 10 4.31 27.94 -16.28
CA ARG A 10 5.22 28.53 -15.28
C ARG A 10 5.88 27.45 -14.43
N TYR A 11 5.17 26.38 -14.10
CA TYR A 11 5.70 25.21 -13.40
C TYR A 11 6.78 24.50 -14.23
N PHE A 12 6.51 24.30 -15.54
CA PHE A 12 7.49 23.70 -16.48
C PHE A 12 8.72 24.56 -16.72
N ARG A 13 8.60 25.90 -16.64
CA ARG A 13 9.73 26.82 -16.85
C ARG A 13 10.67 26.82 -15.64
N ALA A 14 10.14 26.65 -14.42
CA ALA A 14 10.93 26.49 -13.21
C ALA A 14 11.74 25.18 -13.21
N LEU A 15 11.17 24.09 -13.75
CA LEU A 15 11.85 22.79 -13.86
C LEU A 15 12.93 22.78 -14.99
N ARG A 16 12.77 23.57 -16.05
CA ARG A 16 13.77 23.68 -17.14
C ARG A 16 15.05 24.42 -16.71
N GLY A 17 14.99 25.29 -15.74
CA GLY A 17 16.14 26.00 -15.18
C GLY A 17 17.12 25.10 -14.40
N LEU A 18 16.70 23.90 -14.00
CA LEU A 18 17.54 22.94 -13.27
C LEU A 18 18.37 22.01 -14.15
N ARG A 19 18.24 22.08 -15.48
CA ARG A 19 18.92 21.17 -16.43
C ARG A 19 20.29 21.67 -16.92
N GLN A 20 20.84 22.75 -16.35
CA GLN A 20 22.22 23.14 -16.59
C GLN A 20 23.12 22.74 -15.42
N ILE A 21 23.34 21.46 -15.23
CA ILE A 21 24.46 20.97 -14.41
C ILE A 21 25.55 20.47 -15.36
N ARG A 22 26.62 21.24 -15.40
CA ARG A 22 27.87 20.96 -16.08
C ARG A 22 28.37 19.53 -15.80
N LYS A 23 28.83 18.85 -16.82
CA LYS A 23 29.71 17.67 -16.73
C LYS A 23 30.86 17.96 -15.75
N GLY A 24 30.91 17.26 -14.65
CA GLY A 24 32.09 17.30 -13.81
C GLY A 24 31.82 17.02 -12.34
N LYS A 25 32.26 15.85 -11.87
CA LYS A 25 32.34 15.34 -10.50
C LYS A 25 31.01 15.08 -9.78
N VAL A 26 30.64 13.81 -9.79
CA VAL A 26 29.80 13.26 -8.74
C VAL A 26 30.61 13.34 -7.44
N LEU A 27 30.41 14.41 -6.67
CA LEU A 27 30.78 14.43 -5.28
C LEU A 27 29.73 13.62 -4.54
N PHE A 28 30.11 12.45 -4.05
CA PHE A 28 29.37 11.79 -3.00
C PHE A 28 29.38 12.73 -1.79
N MET A 29 28.35 13.53 -1.64
CA MET A 29 28.08 14.24 -0.38
C MET A 29 27.32 13.30 0.53
N GLU A 30 28.05 12.68 1.44
CA GLU A 30 27.47 12.01 2.61
C GLU A 30 26.55 12.99 3.36
N GLY A 31 25.31 12.58 3.63
CA GLY A 31 24.47 13.22 4.64
C GLY A 31 23.45 14.26 4.20
N HIS A 32 23.11 14.36 2.93
CA HIS A 32 22.01 15.25 2.51
C HIS A 32 20.79 14.40 2.13
N GLY A 33 19.74 14.48 2.97
CA GLY A 33 18.45 13.89 2.67
C GLY A 33 17.87 14.42 1.35
N PHE A 34 16.92 13.66 0.76
CA PHE A 34 16.24 14.00 -0.49
C PHE A 34 15.42 15.30 -0.36
N ILE A 35 14.74 15.48 0.78
CA ILE A 35 13.80 16.58 1.01
C ILE A 35 14.58 17.88 1.28
N ARG A 36 14.42 18.85 0.39
CA ARG A 36 15.02 20.20 0.48
C ARG A 36 13.98 21.29 0.70
N ASP A 37 12.79 21.09 0.14
CA ASP A 37 11.70 22.05 0.21
C ASP A 37 10.32 21.35 0.14
N MET A 38 9.25 22.14 0.21
CA MET A 38 7.87 21.68 0.15
C MET A 38 7.52 21.01 -1.17
N LEU A 39 8.25 21.29 -2.25
CA LEU A 39 8.03 20.63 -3.53
C LEU A 39 8.45 19.17 -3.46
N ASP A 40 9.63 18.88 -2.90
CA ASP A 40 10.11 17.52 -2.71
C ASP A 40 9.14 16.69 -1.85
N VAL A 41 8.55 17.32 -0.79
CA VAL A 41 7.49 16.70 0.03
C VAL A 41 6.28 16.33 -0.81
N LYS A 42 5.78 17.26 -1.62
CA LYS A 42 4.61 17.01 -2.49
C LYS A 42 4.87 15.96 -3.55
N LEU A 43 6.06 15.92 -4.14
CA LEU A 43 6.45 14.87 -5.09
C LEU A 43 6.43 13.49 -4.44
N LEU A 44 6.97 13.38 -3.22
CA LEU A 44 6.96 12.11 -2.49
C LEU A 44 5.53 11.69 -2.11
N ILE A 45 4.67 12.62 -1.70
CA ILE A 45 3.25 12.35 -1.43
C ILE A 45 2.55 11.84 -2.71
N LEU A 46 2.77 12.48 -3.86
CA LEU A 46 2.19 12.04 -5.14
C LEU A 46 2.63 10.62 -5.49
N PHE A 47 3.93 10.34 -5.36
CA PHE A 47 4.47 9.01 -5.61
C PHE A 47 3.84 7.95 -4.71
N VAL A 48 3.80 8.18 -3.40
CA VAL A 48 3.17 7.27 -2.43
C VAL A 48 1.70 7.06 -2.77
N ALA A 49 0.95 8.15 -3.00
CA ALA A 49 -0.47 8.09 -3.29
C ALA A 49 -0.78 7.42 -4.65
N SER A 50 0.12 7.52 -5.64
CA SER A 50 -0.06 6.86 -6.94
C SER A 50 0.07 5.34 -6.87
N LYS A 51 0.88 4.83 -5.94
CA LYS A 51 1.12 3.40 -5.72
C LYS A 51 0.20 2.79 -4.65
N ALA A 52 -0.48 3.62 -3.84
CA ALA A 52 -1.45 3.15 -2.85
C ALA A 52 -2.74 2.68 -3.53
N ALA A 53 -3.17 1.45 -3.21
CA ALA A 53 -4.41 0.86 -3.70
C ALA A 53 -5.63 1.23 -2.82
N TYR A 54 -5.39 1.70 -1.61
CA TYR A 54 -6.41 2.00 -0.60
C TYR A 54 -6.30 3.45 -0.11
N PRO A 55 -7.42 4.05 0.36
CA PRO A 55 -7.40 5.37 0.94
C PRO A 55 -6.52 5.44 2.19
N MET A 56 -5.75 6.49 2.34
CA MET A 56 -4.80 6.67 3.44
C MET A 56 -5.20 7.82 4.36
N SER A 57 -5.03 7.65 5.66
CA SER A 57 -5.09 8.77 6.60
C SER A 57 -3.84 9.66 6.47
N LEU A 58 -3.91 10.90 6.99
CA LEU A 58 -2.75 11.79 7.05
C LEU A 58 -1.58 11.13 7.79
N GLN A 59 -1.86 10.43 8.90
CA GLN A 59 -0.85 9.68 9.65
C GLN A 59 -0.22 8.58 8.80
N LYS A 60 -1.03 7.84 8.01
CA LYS A 60 -0.51 6.78 7.14
C LYS A 60 0.33 7.35 6.00
N ILE A 61 -0.07 8.45 5.39
CA ILE A 61 0.74 9.16 4.38
C ILE A 61 2.10 9.55 4.99
N TYR A 62 2.13 10.07 6.22
CA TYR A 62 3.37 10.39 6.92
C TYR A 62 4.26 9.16 7.10
N GLU A 63 3.73 8.05 7.61
CA GLU A 63 4.48 6.81 7.82
C GLU A 63 5.09 6.26 6.52
N LEU A 64 4.34 6.31 5.42
CA LEU A 64 4.79 5.83 4.11
C LEU A 64 5.82 6.78 3.46
N CYS A 65 5.68 8.08 3.68
CA CYS A 65 6.61 9.10 3.20
C CYS A 65 7.85 9.26 4.09
N PHE A 66 7.82 8.78 5.35
CA PHE A 66 8.95 8.90 6.29
C PHE A 66 10.12 8.00 5.89
N GLN A 67 10.77 8.40 4.79
CA GLN A 67 11.95 7.73 4.21
C GLN A 67 13.21 8.62 4.30
N ASP A 68 13.07 9.80 4.91
CA ASP A 68 14.10 10.81 5.08
C ASP A 68 13.87 11.55 6.41
N ASP A 69 14.91 11.67 7.23
CA ASP A 69 14.86 12.31 8.57
C ASP A 69 14.49 13.79 8.52
N ARG A 70 14.47 14.41 7.34
CA ARG A 70 14.09 15.81 7.16
C ARG A 70 12.58 16.00 7.02
N LEU A 71 11.82 14.94 6.75
CA LEU A 71 10.38 15.01 6.67
C LEU A 71 9.79 15.15 8.06
N SER A 72 9.05 16.22 8.32
CA SER A 72 8.29 16.38 9.55
C SER A 72 6.80 16.10 9.30
N TYR A 73 6.09 15.69 10.36
CA TYR A 73 4.62 15.58 10.30
C TYR A 73 3.96 16.92 9.97
N PHE A 74 4.56 18.02 10.40
CA PHE A 74 4.07 19.37 10.11
C PHE A 74 4.10 19.65 8.61
N ASP A 75 5.15 19.27 7.90
CA ASP A 75 5.24 19.49 6.45
C ASP A 75 4.08 18.79 5.71
N LEU A 76 3.73 17.55 6.12
CA LEU A 76 2.59 16.84 5.54
C LEU A 76 1.26 17.48 5.92
N SER A 77 1.10 17.94 7.16
CA SER A 77 -0.13 18.61 7.62
C SER A 77 -0.43 19.89 6.84
N VAL A 78 0.61 20.50 6.26
CA VAL A 78 0.49 21.66 5.37
C VAL A 78 0.35 21.23 3.91
N ALA A 79 1.13 20.23 3.46
CA ALA A 79 1.16 19.81 2.06
C ALA A 79 -0.15 19.14 1.63
N VAL A 80 -0.69 18.20 2.43
CA VAL A 80 -1.86 17.40 2.06
C VAL A 80 -3.10 18.27 1.82
N PRO A 81 -3.50 19.20 2.72
CA PRO A 81 -4.61 20.11 2.43
C PRO A 81 -4.38 20.94 1.16
N GLN A 82 -3.18 21.49 0.96
CA GLN A 82 -2.86 22.24 -0.27
C GLN A 82 -2.98 21.38 -1.53
N MET A 83 -2.68 20.08 -1.44
CA MET A 83 -2.83 19.14 -2.56
C MET A 83 -4.29 18.77 -2.81
N VAL A 84 -5.13 18.78 -1.78
CA VAL A 84 -6.60 18.65 -1.91
C VAL A 84 -7.16 19.91 -2.58
N ASP A 85 -6.81 21.10 -2.09
CA ASP A 85 -7.26 22.38 -2.66
C ASP A 85 -6.86 22.53 -4.13
N SER A 86 -5.68 22.07 -4.48
CA SER A 86 -5.18 22.09 -5.87
C SER A 86 -5.70 20.92 -6.72
N GLY A 87 -6.47 20.01 -6.15
CA GLY A 87 -7.11 18.89 -6.83
C GLY A 87 -6.16 17.77 -7.25
N HIS A 88 -5.00 17.60 -6.61
CA HIS A 88 -4.10 16.48 -6.84
C HIS A 88 -4.45 15.28 -5.95
N LEU A 89 -4.98 15.55 -4.75
CA LEU A 89 -5.58 14.56 -3.87
C LEU A 89 -7.07 14.89 -3.71
N ALA A 90 -7.85 13.90 -3.32
CA ALA A 90 -9.24 14.05 -2.88
C ALA A 90 -9.38 13.43 -1.48
N GLU A 91 -10.07 14.14 -0.59
CA GLU A 91 -10.55 13.57 0.67
C GLU A 91 -11.94 12.95 0.39
N ILE A 92 -12.04 11.62 0.42
CA ILE A 92 -13.28 10.89 0.12
C ILE A 92 -14.15 10.67 1.36
N GLU A 93 -13.50 10.60 2.53
CA GLU A 93 -14.09 10.53 3.86
C GLU A 93 -13.20 11.31 4.82
N LYS A 94 -13.66 11.61 6.02
CA LYS A 94 -12.88 12.31 7.03
C LYS A 94 -11.53 11.61 7.25
N ASP A 95 -10.44 12.34 6.98
CA ASP A 95 -9.05 11.86 7.07
C ASP A 95 -8.79 10.61 6.18
N ARG A 96 -9.41 10.53 5.00
CA ARG A 96 -9.18 9.48 4.01
C ARG A 96 -8.89 10.08 2.64
N PHE A 97 -7.64 10.02 2.23
CA PHE A 97 -7.12 10.67 1.03
C PHE A 97 -6.80 9.64 -0.06
N VAL A 98 -7.11 10.01 -1.29
CA VAL A 98 -6.78 9.25 -2.50
C VAL A 98 -6.19 10.20 -3.55
N ILE A 99 -5.39 9.64 -4.46
CA ILE A 99 -4.89 10.41 -5.60
C ILE A 99 -5.98 10.60 -6.64
N THR A 100 -6.06 11.80 -7.22
CA THR A 100 -6.98 12.10 -8.33
C THR A 100 -6.32 11.77 -9.67
N GLN A 101 -7.10 11.85 -10.76
CA GLN A 101 -6.55 11.75 -12.12
C GLN A 101 -5.50 12.84 -12.38
N LYS A 102 -5.76 14.07 -11.95
CA LYS A 102 -4.78 15.18 -12.05
C LYS A 102 -3.50 14.89 -11.26
N GLY A 103 -3.63 14.26 -10.08
CA GLY A 103 -2.48 13.85 -9.28
C GLY A 103 -1.64 12.78 -9.98
N ARG A 104 -2.27 11.78 -10.62
CA ARG A 104 -1.57 10.74 -11.39
C ARG A 104 -0.82 11.32 -12.60
N GLU A 105 -1.44 12.25 -13.31
CA GLU A 105 -0.79 12.95 -14.43
C GLU A 105 0.42 13.79 -13.97
N ALA A 106 0.31 14.43 -12.82
CA ALA A 106 1.41 15.17 -12.22
C ALA A 106 2.55 14.23 -11.78
N GLU A 107 2.24 13.11 -11.13
CA GLU A 107 3.22 12.11 -10.71
C GLU A 107 3.98 11.54 -11.90
N ALA A 108 3.30 11.13 -12.96
CA ALA A 108 3.91 10.55 -14.16
C ALA A 108 4.98 11.43 -14.82
N VAL A 109 4.86 12.76 -14.71
CA VAL A 109 5.85 13.70 -15.27
C VAL A 109 6.91 14.16 -14.28
N THR A 110 6.79 13.78 -12.99
CA THR A 110 7.67 14.24 -11.92
C THR A 110 8.38 13.11 -11.17
N GLU A 111 8.11 11.85 -11.52
CA GLU A 111 8.70 10.66 -10.85
C GLU A 111 10.23 10.71 -10.84
N ASP A 112 10.84 11.19 -11.93
CA ASP A 112 12.30 11.36 -12.04
C ASP A 112 12.88 12.40 -11.05
N GLY A 113 12.03 13.20 -10.41
CA GLY A 113 12.43 14.18 -9.39
C GLY A 113 12.79 13.58 -8.05
N ILE A 114 12.41 12.32 -7.79
CA ILE A 114 12.62 11.66 -6.51
C ILE A 114 13.94 10.87 -6.56
N ALA A 115 14.78 11.00 -5.51
CA ALA A 115 16.00 10.23 -5.41
C ALA A 115 15.71 8.72 -5.38
N TYR A 116 16.37 7.95 -6.25
CA TYR A 116 16.11 6.51 -6.42
C TYR A 116 16.06 5.71 -5.11
N PRO A 117 16.98 5.88 -4.13
CA PRO A 117 16.90 5.14 -2.86
C PRO A 117 15.64 5.47 -2.04
N VAL A 118 15.16 6.72 -2.08
CA VAL A 118 13.92 7.16 -1.40
C VAL A 118 12.71 6.51 -2.06
N MET A 119 12.67 6.58 -3.40
CA MET A 119 11.62 5.96 -4.21
C MET A 119 11.49 4.46 -3.91
N GLN A 120 12.61 3.72 -3.88
CA GLN A 120 12.59 2.28 -3.59
C GLN A 120 12.08 1.95 -2.19
N ARG A 121 12.49 2.73 -1.17
CA ARG A 121 11.99 2.53 0.20
C ARG A 121 10.50 2.86 0.31
N ALA A 122 10.06 3.96 -0.28
CA ALA A 122 8.66 4.36 -0.30
C ALA A 122 7.79 3.32 -1.02
N LYS A 123 8.25 2.81 -2.18
CA LYS A 123 7.58 1.73 -2.92
C LYS A 123 7.41 0.48 -2.06
N ALA A 124 8.48 0.01 -1.42
CA ALA A 124 8.42 -1.17 -0.55
C ALA A 124 7.49 -0.96 0.66
N ALA A 125 7.42 0.28 1.20
CA ALA A 125 6.51 0.62 2.28
C ALA A 125 5.04 0.58 1.81
N VAL A 126 4.74 1.14 0.63
CA VAL A 126 3.39 1.12 0.03
C VAL A 126 2.97 -0.30 -0.34
N GLU A 127 3.86 -1.13 -0.88
CA GLU A 127 3.54 -2.53 -1.19
C GLU A 127 3.14 -3.31 0.07
N ARG A 128 3.83 -3.08 1.20
CA ARG A 128 3.43 -3.67 2.50
C ARG A 128 2.07 -3.15 2.97
N PHE A 129 1.86 -1.85 2.91
CA PHE A 129 0.57 -1.23 3.24
C PHE A 129 -0.58 -1.83 2.41
N ASN A 130 -0.44 -1.89 1.09
CA ASN A 130 -1.45 -2.47 0.21
C ASN A 130 -1.77 -3.93 0.57
N LYS A 131 -0.73 -4.70 0.93
CA LYS A 131 -0.91 -6.09 1.35
C LYS A 131 -1.64 -6.19 2.70
N GLU A 132 -1.31 -5.33 3.67
CA GLU A 132 -1.93 -5.28 4.99
C GLU A 132 -3.40 -4.88 4.87
N GLU A 133 -3.71 -3.81 4.13
CA GLU A 133 -5.08 -3.34 3.90
C GLU A 133 -5.93 -4.40 3.18
N LYS A 134 -5.37 -5.07 2.16
CA LYS A 134 -6.05 -6.18 1.51
C LYS A 134 -6.39 -7.29 2.49
N ILE A 135 -5.45 -7.68 3.36
CA ILE A 135 -5.67 -8.69 4.39
C ILE A 135 -6.77 -8.25 5.35
N ASP A 136 -6.72 -7.00 5.82
CA ASP A 136 -7.69 -6.49 6.78
C ASP A 136 -9.10 -6.34 6.19
N GLN A 137 -9.20 -6.04 4.89
CA GLN A 137 -10.48 -5.92 4.20
C GLN A 137 -11.13 -7.26 3.88
N PHE A 138 -10.35 -8.25 3.45
CA PHE A 138 -10.89 -9.49 2.88
C PHE A 138 -10.70 -10.71 3.76
N ILE A 139 -9.89 -10.65 4.83
CA ILE A 139 -9.61 -11.81 5.69
C ILE A 139 -10.05 -11.52 7.12
N ASN A 140 -11.12 -12.19 7.55
CA ASN A 140 -11.60 -12.12 8.92
C ASN A 140 -11.20 -13.37 9.69
N THR A 141 -10.82 -13.19 10.95
CA THR A 141 -10.50 -14.29 11.86
C THR A 141 -11.07 -14.01 13.24
N GLU A 142 -11.82 -14.95 13.78
CA GLU A 142 -12.41 -14.86 15.12
C GLU A 142 -12.00 -16.08 15.94
N ILE A 143 -11.70 -15.88 17.23
CA ILE A 143 -11.37 -16.94 18.18
C ILE A 143 -12.42 -16.92 19.28
N VAL A 144 -13.24 -17.96 19.35
CA VAL A 144 -14.35 -18.10 20.30
C VAL A 144 -14.00 -19.16 21.33
N PRO A 145 -13.89 -18.82 22.64
CA PRO A 145 -13.74 -19.81 23.68
C PRO A 145 -14.99 -20.72 23.76
N LYS A 146 -14.79 -22.01 24.02
CA LYS A 146 -15.85 -22.99 24.24
C LYS A 146 -15.86 -23.45 25.71
N ASP A 147 -16.99 -23.91 26.18
CA ASP A 147 -17.18 -24.32 27.60
C ASP A 147 -16.25 -25.46 28.07
N GLY A 148 -15.71 -26.25 27.17
CA GLY A 148 -14.75 -27.33 27.45
C GLY A 148 -13.29 -26.88 27.60
N GLY A 149 -12.99 -25.60 27.50
CA GLY A 149 -11.63 -25.07 27.51
C GLY A 149 -10.94 -25.06 26.16
N ASP A 150 -11.59 -25.59 25.12
CA ASP A 150 -11.18 -25.52 23.73
C ASP A 150 -11.58 -24.17 23.10
N TYR A 151 -11.11 -23.93 21.88
CA TYR A 151 -11.39 -22.71 21.11
C TYR A 151 -11.93 -23.08 19.74
N SER A 152 -12.99 -22.41 19.30
CA SER A 152 -13.39 -22.40 17.89
C SER A 152 -12.68 -21.23 17.20
N VAL A 153 -12.07 -21.51 16.06
CA VAL A 153 -11.39 -20.51 15.20
C VAL A 153 -12.17 -20.39 13.91
N VAL A 154 -12.88 -19.28 13.76
CA VAL A 154 -13.59 -18.94 12.52
C VAL A 154 -12.65 -18.17 11.61
N LEU A 155 -12.52 -18.63 10.37
CA LEU A 155 -11.60 -18.12 9.37
C LEU A 155 -12.43 -17.81 8.11
N GLU A 156 -12.44 -16.55 7.68
CA GLU A 156 -13.21 -16.14 6.50
C GLU A 156 -12.31 -15.46 5.48
N LEU A 157 -12.44 -15.86 4.24
CA LEU A 157 -11.90 -15.17 3.07
C LEU A 157 -13.07 -14.61 2.29
N ASN A 158 -13.05 -13.32 2.06
CA ASN A 158 -14.07 -12.58 1.33
C ASN A 158 -13.51 -12.03 0.01
N ASP A 159 -14.37 -11.54 -0.86
CA ASP A 159 -14.09 -10.65 -1.97
C ASP A 159 -15.08 -9.48 -1.98
N GLU A 160 -15.13 -8.72 -3.06
CA GLU A 160 -16.04 -7.58 -3.21
C GLU A 160 -17.54 -7.99 -3.21
N THR A 161 -17.84 -9.28 -3.43
CA THR A 161 -19.20 -9.82 -3.49
C THR A 161 -19.64 -10.50 -2.21
N GLY A 162 -18.71 -10.79 -1.29
CA GLY A 162 -18.97 -11.43 0.00
C GLY A 162 -18.01 -12.57 0.34
N ALA A 163 -18.44 -13.46 1.24
CA ALA A 163 -17.61 -14.57 1.69
C ALA A 163 -17.48 -15.65 0.60
N ILE A 164 -16.24 -15.91 0.17
CA ILE A 164 -15.90 -16.99 -0.77
C ILE A 164 -15.48 -18.28 -0.06
N MET A 165 -15.00 -18.18 1.17
CA MET A 165 -14.67 -19.34 2.00
C MET A 165 -14.86 -19.00 3.48
N ARG A 166 -15.51 -19.92 4.21
CA ARG A 166 -15.61 -19.88 5.66
C ARG A 166 -15.22 -21.24 6.21
N LEU A 167 -14.25 -21.25 7.11
CA LEU A 167 -13.79 -22.45 7.82
C LEU A 167 -13.98 -22.24 9.32
N GLU A 168 -14.42 -23.29 10.02
CA GLU A 168 -14.43 -23.32 11.47
C GLU A 168 -13.58 -24.51 11.94
N LEU A 169 -12.56 -24.23 12.72
CA LEU A 169 -11.61 -25.23 13.20
C LEU A 169 -11.57 -25.21 14.73
N MET A 170 -11.48 -26.40 15.33
CA MET A 170 -11.27 -26.52 16.76
C MET A 170 -9.79 -26.47 17.11
N ALA A 171 -9.45 -25.72 18.15
CA ALA A 171 -8.10 -25.65 18.71
C ALA A 171 -8.12 -25.95 20.22
N PRO A 172 -7.37 -26.95 20.68
CA PRO A 172 -7.32 -27.33 22.11
C PRO A 172 -6.73 -26.26 23.03
N THR A 173 -5.98 -25.28 22.47
CA THR A 173 -5.35 -24.22 23.28
C THR A 173 -5.46 -22.87 22.59
N GLN A 174 -5.45 -21.79 23.38
CA GLN A 174 -5.46 -20.42 22.86
C GLN A 174 -4.23 -20.14 21.97
N GLN A 175 -3.09 -20.73 22.29
CA GLN A 175 -1.87 -20.57 21.49
C GLN A 175 -2.05 -21.15 20.07
N GLN A 176 -2.65 -22.35 19.98
CA GLN A 176 -2.96 -22.97 18.68
C GLN A 176 -4.01 -22.17 17.92
N ALA A 177 -5.06 -21.69 18.60
CA ALA A 177 -6.07 -20.84 17.99
C ALA A 177 -5.46 -19.58 17.36
N ARG A 178 -4.58 -18.88 18.09
CA ARG A 178 -3.85 -17.71 17.58
C ARG A 178 -2.93 -18.07 16.42
N ALA A 179 -2.27 -19.23 16.47
CA ALA A 179 -1.39 -19.70 15.39
C ALA A 179 -2.18 -19.96 14.10
N LEU A 180 -3.36 -20.60 14.20
CA LEU A 180 -4.26 -20.85 13.07
C LEU A 180 -4.75 -19.54 12.45
N ALA A 181 -5.25 -18.60 13.27
CA ALA A 181 -5.71 -17.30 12.81
C ALA A 181 -4.59 -16.53 12.10
N LYS A 182 -3.37 -16.48 12.67
CA LYS A 182 -2.21 -15.82 12.07
C LYS A 182 -1.78 -16.49 10.75
N ALA A 183 -1.74 -17.81 10.71
CA ALA A 183 -1.38 -18.57 9.51
C ALA A 183 -2.38 -18.33 8.37
N PHE A 184 -3.66 -18.29 8.70
CA PHE A 184 -4.71 -18.00 7.72
C PHE A 184 -4.59 -16.60 7.15
N ARG A 185 -4.42 -15.55 7.97
CA ARG A 185 -4.23 -14.18 7.51
C ARG A 185 -3.09 -14.02 6.49
N THR A 186 -2.07 -14.85 6.57
CA THR A 186 -0.92 -14.78 5.65
C THR A 186 -1.04 -15.67 4.41
N ARG A 187 -1.89 -16.69 4.45
CA ARG A 187 -1.95 -17.75 3.43
C ARG A 187 -3.36 -18.10 2.97
N ALA A 188 -4.36 -17.25 3.22
CA ALA A 188 -5.76 -17.54 2.91
C ALA A 188 -5.97 -17.93 1.44
N ASP A 189 -5.38 -17.19 0.49
CA ASP A 189 -5.47 -17.49 -0.94
C ASP A 189 -4.90 -18.88 -1.28
N GLN A 190 -3.74 -19.24 -0.68
CA GLN A 190 -3.11 -20.56 -0.91
C GLN A 190 -3.95 -21.70 -0.32
N ILE A 191 -4.55 -21.49 0.86
CA ILE A 191 -5.43 -22.46 1.52
C ILE A 191 -6.67 -22.67 0.65
N TYR A 192 -7.29 -21.59 0.18
CA TYR A 192 -8.45 -21.66 -0.72
C TYR A 192 -8.14 -22.45 -2.00
N GLN A 193 -7.04 -22.12 -2.68
CA GLN A 193 -6.62 -22.84 -3.88
C GLN A 193 -6.31 -24.31 -3.60
N GLY A 194 -5.67 -24.62 -2.48
CA GLY A 194 -5.40 -25.99 -2.06
C GLY A 194 -6.66 -26.81 -1.81
N ILE A 195 -7.68 -26.21 -1.18
CA ILE A 195 -8.99 -26.86 -0.99
C ILE A 195 -9.67 -27.11 -2.32
N LEU A 196 -9.70 -26.11 -3.22
CA LEU A 196 -10.30 -26.27 -4.56
C LEU A 196 -9.59 -27.37 -5.35
N SER A 197 -8.26 -27.37 -5.37
CA SER A 197 -7.48 -28.40 -6.06
C SER A 197 -7.78 -29.80 -5.50
N GLY A 198 -7.78 -29.94 -4.18
CA GLY A 198 -8.08 -31.23 -3.54
C GLY A 198 -9.51 -31.75 -3.79
N LEU A 199 -10.48 -30.82 -3.93
CA LEU A 199 -11.87 -31.20 -4.25
C LEU A 199 -12.07 -31.51 -5.73
N LEU A 200 -11.31 -30.89 -6.64
CA LEU A 200 -11.46 -31.01 -8.07
C LEU A 200 -10.54 -32.09 -8.69
N GLU A 201 -9.50 -32.53 -7.99
CA GLU A 201 -8.66 -33.62 -8.41
C GLU A 201 -9.50 -34.93 -8.53
N LYS A 202 -9.72 -35.37 -9.73
CA LYS A 202 -10.25 -36.75 -9.99
C LYS A 202 -9.18 -37.72 -9.51
N LYS A 203 -9.45 -38.52 -8.46
CA LYS A 203 -8.67 -39.76 -8.20
C LYS A 203 -8.56 -40.54 -9.51
N GLN A 204 -7.35 -40.69 -10.05
CA GLN A 204 -7.13 -41.73 -11.06
C GLN A 204 -7.45 -43.03 -10.37
N PRO A 205 -8.26 -43.94 -11.03
CA PRO A 205 -8.49 -45.27 -10.48
C PRO A 205 -7.13 -45.96 -10.34
N GLU A 206 -6.85 -46.42 -9.10
CA GLU A 206 -5.73 -47.34 -8.88
C GLU A 206 -5.85 -48.48 -9.90
N ASN A 207 -4.85 -48.61 -10.73
CA ASN A 207 -4.72 -49.68 -11.68
C ASN A 207 -4.35 -50.93 -10.87
N ASP A 208 -5.38 -51.66 -10.35
CA ASP A 208 -5.23 -53.01 -9.86
C ASP A 208 -4.86 -53.92 -11.06
N ALA A 209 -3.61 -53.86 -11.46
CA ALA A 209 -3.00 -54.82 -12.34
C ALA A 209 -2.05 -55.68 -11.52
N ASN A 210 -2.63 -56.67 -10.83
CA ASN A 210 -1.86 -57.84 -10.40
C ASN A 210 -2.79 -59.06 -10.31
N VAL A 211 -2.85 -59.78 -11.36
CA VAL A 211 -3.05 -61.26 -11.38
C VAL A 211 -2.07 -61.82 -12.39
#